data_e4a46ee9ee29546dee9594cb96419fcd
#
_entry.id   e4a46ee9ee29546dee9594cb96419fcd
#
_cell.length_a   1.000
_cell.length_b   1.000
_cell.length_c   1.000
_cell.angle_alpha   90.00
_cell.angle_beta   90.00
_cell.angle_gamma   90.00
#
_symmetry.space_group_name_H-M   'P 1'
#
loop_
_entity.id
_entity.type
_entity.pdbx_description
1 polymer ?
#
loop_
_entity_poly.entity_id
_entity_poly.type
_entity_poly.pdbx_seq_one_letter_code
_entity_poly.pdbx_strand_id
1 'polypeptide(L)'
;MVPDLNTPGRDSPRHEWFGEQIQYRAKLRRFSKAPPEITVQQVSFERDFQRYRNAYDRGQTSCFNRPRTGRPATDAPRSDESLERSQRRAKTGVRLLVTELAPTALVTFTTRETMPLDDLLKVWQRFCALMRQAGIDFEYVAVPERHPTNPSHFHLHVAYRGRTKFDNMRRFWHMALEARHGRRVFIVLRGVESPGNVDVQRIKSRCAISAIRKIARYISKYITKDMISEFNRKRYWPSKGITLIEAERFWLSGLTQLEAIKEACQMFGLWHEGVDFCPQKIWMPGERFAYIVVDPSLLPPAPF
;
A
#
# COMPACT_ATOMS: atom_id res chain seq x y z
N MET A 1 19.30 14.65 -35.73
CA MET A 1 18.68 13.50 -36.39
C MET A 1 17.48 13.13 -35.55
N VAL A 2 16.26 13.39 -36.01
CA VAL A 2 15.02 13.01 -35.29
C VAL A 2 14.95 11.49 -35.36
N PRO A 3 14.83 10.76 -34.24
CA PRO A 3 14.67 9.32 -34.31
C PRO A 3 13.39 9.02 -35.10
N ASP A 4 13.51 8.13 -36.06
CA ASP A 4 12.39 7.65 -36.86
C ASP A 4 11.39 6.99 -35.89
N LEU A 5 10.26 7.65 -35.66
CA LEU A 5 9.21 7.22 -34.75
C LEU A 5 8.52 5.92 -35.22
N ASN A 6 8.81 5.49 -36.45
CA ASN A 6 8.30 4.28 -37.05
C ASN A 6 9.24 3.07 -36.86
N THR A 7 10.42 3.26 -36.26
CA THR A 7 11.32 2.13 -36.01
C THR A 7 11.01 1.51 -34.66
N PRO A 8 10.51 0.29 -34.58
CA PRO A 8 10.23 -0.40 -33.31
C PRO A 8 11.53 -0.57 -32.52
N GLY A 9 11.62 0.03 -31.37
CA GLY A 9 12.72 -0.25 -30.43
C GLY A 9 12.64 -1.71 -29.97
N ARG A 10 13.76 -2.45 -30.11
CA ARG A 10 13.83 -3.90 -29.87
C ARG A 10 13.35 -4.39 -28.51
N ASP A 11 13.17 -3.50 -27.53
CA ASP A 11 12.88 -3.87 -26.12
C ASP A 11 11.54 -3.35 -25.58
N SER A 12 10.65 -2.86 -26.44
CA SER A 12 9.36 -2.38 -26.01
C SER A 12 8.23 -3.02 -26.81
N PRO A 13 7.42 -3.89 -26.22
CA PRO A 13 6.24 -4.44 -26.88
C PRO A 13 5.22 -3.38 -27.31
N ARG A 14 5.50 -2.09 -27.01
CA ARG A 14 4.64 -0.95 -27.33
C ARG A 14 4.64 -0.55 -28.80
N HIS A 15 5.63 -0.98 -29.56
CA HIS A 15 5.79 -0.55 -30.97
C HIS A 15 4.99 -1.40 -31.97
N GLU A 16 4.49 -2.54 -31.56
CA GLU A 16 3.58 -3.35 -32.38
C GLU A 16 2.16 -2.75 -32.48
N TRP A 17 1.92 -1.59 -31.91
CA TRP A 17 0.60 -1.05 -31.60
C TRP A 17 0.15 0.12 -32.45
N PHE A 18 0.80 0.37 -33.54
CA PHE A 18 0.45 1.45 -34.47
C PHE A 18 -0.79 1.13 -35.32
N GLY A 19 -1.74 0.40 -34.76
CA GLY A 19 -3.06 0.21 -35.31
C GLY A 19 -4.10 0.78 -34.34
N GLU A 20 -5.31 0.98 -34.81
CA GLU A 20 -6.48 1.48 -34.06
C GLU A 20 -6.96 0.53 -32.92
N GLN A 21 -6.16 -0.46 -32.57
CA GLN A 21 -6.56 -1.48 -31.60
C GLN A 21 -6.51 -0.97 -30.17
N ILE A 22 -7.60 -1.12 -29.47
CA ILE A 22 -7.67 -0.88 -28.02
C ILE A 22 -6.78 -1.88 -27.30
N GLN A 23 -6.01 -1.39 -26.35
CA GLN A 23 -5.09 -2.22 -25.59
C GLN A 23 -5.32 -2.10 -24.10
N TYR A 24 -5.11 -3.20 -23.41
CA TYR A 24 -5.21 -3.28 -21.98
C TYR A 24 -3.90 -3.80 -21.38
N ARG A 25 -3.59 -3.29 -20.19
CA ARG A 25 -2.54 -3.83 -19.34
C ARG A 25 -3.19 -4.54 -18.17
N ALA A 26 -3.05 -5.85 -18.12
CA ALA A 26 -3.43 -6.67 -16.99
C ALA A 26 -2.28 -6.74 -15.99
N LYS A 27 -2.59 -6.71 -14.71
CA LYS A 27 -1.64 -6.82 -13.63
C LYS A 27 -2.23 -7.65 -12.50
N LEU A 28 -1.58 -8.76 -12.18
CA LEU A 28 -1.89 -9.60 -11.05
C LEU A 28 -0.99 -9.24 -9.86
N ARG A 29 -1.57 -9.17 -8.68
CA ARG A 29 -0.87 -9.19 -7.39
C ARG A 29 -1.31 -10.39 -6.59
N ARG A 30 -0.35 -11.24 -6.28
CA ARG A 30 -0.54 -12.33 -5.33
C ARG A 30 -0.16 -11.86 -3.93
N PHE A 31 -0.85 -12.41 -2.95
CA PHE A 31 -0.58 -12.22 -1.53
C PHE A 31 -0.45 -13.58 -0.88
N SER A 32 0.41 -13.70 0.12
CA SER A 32 0.58 -14.96 0.84
C SER A 32 -0.57 -15.26 1.81
N LYS A 33 -1.26 -14.22 2.26
CA LYS A 33 -2.29 -14.31 3.33
C LYS A 33 -3.64 -13.71 2.92
N ALA A 34 -3.80 -13.32 1.66
CA ALA A 34 -5.04 -12.72 1.15
C ALA A 34 -5.26 -13.13 -0.32
N PRO A 35 -6.49 -13.08 -0.82
CA PRO A 35 -6.79 -13.35 -2.21
C PRO A 35 -6.07 -12.42 -3.17
N PRO A 36 -5.71 -12.91 -4.36
CA PRO A 36 -5.07 -12.12 -5.38
C PRO A 36 -5.96 -10.99 -5.88
N GLU A 37 -5.31 -9.93 -6.35
CA GLU A 37 -5.96 -8.76 -6.96
C GLU A 37 -5.51 -8.64 -8.41
N ILE A 38 -6.47 -8.48 -9.33
CA ILE A 38 -6.22 -8.18 -10.74
C ILE A 38 -6.63 -6.73 -11.00
N THR A 39 -5.83 -6.03 -11.77
CA THR A 39 -6.23 -4.76 -12.38
C THR A 39 -6.08 -4.87 -13.89
N VAL A 40 -7.13 -4.51 -14.62
CA VAL A 40 -7.11 -4.39 -16.08
C VAL A 40 -7.32 -2.93 -16.42
N GLN A 41 -6.38 -2.33 -17.13
CA GLN A 41 -6.39 -0.91 -17.44
C GLN A 41 -6.15 -0.69 -18.92
N GLN A 42 -7.05 0.04 -19.56
CA GLN A 42 -6.86 0.50 -20.93
C GLN A 42 -5.64 1.42 -21.02
N VAL A 43 -4.78 1.16 -21.97
CA VAL A 43 -3.61 1.98 -22.24
C VAL A 43 -3.99 3.05 -23.26
N SER A 44 -3.68 4.30 -22.97
CA SER A 44 -3.84 5.40 -23.88
C SER A 44 -2.50 5.72 -24.51
N PHE A 45 -2.34 5.31 -25.76
CA PHE A 45 -1.14 5.61 -26.56
C PHE A 45 -0.89 7.11 -26.61
N GLU A 46 -1.92 7.90 -26.90
CA GLU A 46 -1.80 9.35 -27.00
C GLU A 46 -1.22 9.99 -25.73
N ARG A 47 -1.65 9.53 -24.55
CA ARG A 47 -1.11 10.04 -23.28
C ARG A 47 0.35 9.68 -23.07
N ASP A 48 0.77 8.49 -23.46
CA ASP A 48 2.16 8.06 -23.34
C ASP A 48 3.02 8.74 -24.41
N PHE A 49 2.49 8.97 -25.61
CA PHE A 49 3.13 9.75 -26.68
C PHE A 49 3.29 11.22 -26.29
N GLN A 50 2.27 11.86 -25.74
CA GLN A 50 2.38 13.24 -25.23
C GLN A 50 3.43 13.35 -24.11
N ARG A 51 3.53 12.37 -23.25
CA ARG A 51 4.61 12.32 -22.24
C ARG A 51 5.98 12.20 -22.86
N TYR A 52 6.12 11.39 -23.89
CA TYR A 52 7.38 11.25 -24.65
C TYR A 52 7.73 12.56 -25.32
N ARG A 53 6.82 13.17 -26.05
CA ARG A 53 6.98 14.45 -26.73
C ARG A 53 7.36 15.55 -25.75
N ASN A 54 6.64 15.69 -24.65
CA ASN A 54 6.95 16.67 -23.60
C ASN A 54 8.32 16.44 -22.92
N ALA A 55 8.81 15.22 -22.88
CA ALA A 55 10.16 14.91 -22.38
C ALA A 55 11.23 15.27 -23.38
N TYR A 56 10.97 15.02 -24.66
CA TYR A 56 11.84 15.39 -25.79
C TYR A 56 11.99 16.91 -25.92
N ASP A 57 10.86 17.64 -25.90
CA ASP A 57 10.84 19.12 -25.98
C ASP A 57 11.59 19.78 -24.80
N ARG A 58 11.76 19.07 -23.69
CA ARG A 58 12.56 19.50 -22.52
C ARG A 58 14.02 19.06 -22.59
N GLY A 59 14.51 18.60 -23.75
CA GLY A 59 15.89 18.12 -23.94
C GLY A 59 16.21 16.85 -23.13
N GLN A 60 15.20 16.10 -22.70
CA GLN A 60 15.37 14.83 -22.00
C GLN A 60 15.44 13.69 -23.02
N THR A 61 16.65 13.31 -23.41
CA THR A 61 16.92 12.32 -24.47
C THR A 61 16.45 10.90 -24.18
N SER A 62 15.98 10.58 -22.97
CA SER A 62 15.42 9.29 -22.65
C SER A 62 14.53 9.35 -21.42
N CYS A 63 13.22 9.31 -21.60
CA CYS A 63 12.26 9.11 -20.51
C CYS A 63 12.15 7.64 -20.06
N PHE A 64 12.68 6.68 -20.85
CA PHE A 64 12.53 5.25 -20.62
C PHE A 64 13.77 4.58 -20.03
N ASN A 65 14.97 5.10 -20.29
CA ASN A 65 16.25 4.49 -19.90
C ASN A 65 17.01 5.31 -18.84
N ARG A 66 16.35 6.09 -18.01
CA ARG A 66 17.04 6.63 -16.84
C ARG A 66 17.38 5.49 -15.91
N PRO A 67 18.69 5.19 -15.70
CA PRO A 67 19.06 4.40 -14.54
C PRO A 67 18.44 5.09 -13.32
N ARG A 68 17.91 4.32 -12.37
CA ARG A 68 17.45 4.82 -11.05
C ARG A 68 18.65 5.30 -10.23
N THR A 69 19.48 6.14 -10.79
CA THR A 69 20.43 6.94 -10.02
C THR A 69 19.59 7.82 -9.12
N GLY A 70 19.78 7.64 -7.83
CA GLY A 70 19.07 8.43 -6.84
C GLY A 70 19.09 9.88 -7.26
N ARG A 71 17.92 10.48 -7.39
CA ARG A 71 17.81 11.89 -7.71
C ARG A 71 18.57 12.63 -6.63
N PRO A 72 19.55 13.49 -6.95
CA PRO A 72 20.22 14.27 -5.92
C PRO A 72 19.13 14.98 -5.09
N ALA A 73 19.29 14.95 -3.79
CA ALA A 73 18.42 15.66 -2.88
C ALA A 73 18.51 17.14 -3.22
N THR A 74 17.49 17.66 -3.87
CA THR A 74 17.36 19.09 -4.11
C THR A 74 16.44 19.63 -3.03
N ASP A 75 16.88 20.66 -2.30
CA ASP A 75 16.08 21.38 -1.31
C ASP A 75 14.95 22.20 -1.95
N ALA A 76 14.82 22.16 -3.26
CA ALA A 76 13.76 22.83 -3.98
C ALA A 76 12.38 22.29 -3.60
N PRO A 77 11.40 23.17 -3.33
CA PRO A 77 10.04 22.77 -2.99
C PRO A 77 9.46 21.88 -4.09
N ARG A 78 8.77 20.82 -3.69
CA ARG A 78 8.13 19.90 -4.63
C ARG A 78 6.87 20.51 -5.20
N SER A 79 6.63 20.30 -6.50
CA SER A 79 5.35 20.68 -7.09
C SER A 79 4.20 19.86 -6.47
N ASP A 80 3.00 20.46 -6.40
CA ASP A 80 1.80 19.81 -5.89
C ASP A 80 1.52 18.47 -6.59
N GLU A 81 1.73 18.41 -7.90
CA GLU A 81 1.58 17.16 -8.67
C GLU A 81 2.57 16.08 -8.21
N SER A 82 3.80 16.47 -7.87
CA SER A 82 4.82 15.54 -7.34
C SER A 82 4.43 15.03 -5.95
N LEU A 83 3.88 15.90 -5.10
CA LEU A 83 3.37 15.56 -3.78
C LEU A 83 2.18 14.60 -3.89
N GLU A 84 1.22 14.89 -4.77
CA GLU A 84 0.07 14.00 -5.01
C GLU A 84 0.48 12.62 -5.52
N ARG A 85 1.41 12.55 -6.47
CA ARG A 85 1.96 11.28 -6.96
C ARG A 85 2.64 10.49 -5.83
N SER A 86 3.39 11.18 -4.98
CA SER A 86 4.05 10.58 -3.82
C SER A 86 3.03 10.06 -2.80
N GLN A 87 1.97 10.83 -2.54
CA GLN A 87 0.86 10.43 -1.68
C GLN A 87 0.14 9.18 -2.21
N ARG A 88 -0.23 9.17 -3.49
CA ARG A 88 -0.90 8.02 -4.11
C ARG A 88 -0.02 6.77 -4.03
N ARG A 89 1.29 6.88 -4.25
CA ARG A 89 2.23 5.77 -4.11
C ARG A 89 2.31 5.27 -2.68
N ALA A 90 2.42 6.16 -1.69
CA ALA A 90 2.47 5.80 -0.28
C ALA A 90 1.15 5.13 0.18
N LYS A 91 -0.02 5.69 -0.19
CA LYS A 91 -1.33 5.07 0.07
C LYS A 91 -1.43 3.65 -0.51
N THR A 92 -1.00 3.49 -1.76
CA THR A 92 -0.97 2.17 -2.41
C THR A 92 -0.02 1.22 -1.69
N GLY A 93 1.18 1.68 -1.31
CA GLY A 93 2.15 0.88 -0.57
C GLY A 93 1.61 0.39 0.76
N VAL A 94 1.03 1.29 1.56
CA VAL A 94 0.38 0.93 2.84
C VAL A 94 -0.75 -0.08 2.61
N ARG A 95 -1.64 0.18 1.63
CA ARG A 95 -2.74 -0.73 1.33
C ARG A 95 -2.25 -2.14 1.00
N LEU A 96 -1.23 -2.26 0.17
CA LEU A 96 -0.68 -3.56 -0.23
C LEU A 96 -0.01 -4.27 0.94
N LEU A 97 0.81 -3.57 1.73
CA LEU A 97 1.47 -4.14 2.90
C LEU A 97 0.46 -4.61 3.96
N VAL A 98 -0.62 -3.85 4.18
CA VAL A 98 -1.68 -4.26 5.10
C VAL A 98 -2.47 -5.45 4.56
N THR A 99 -2.67 -5.53 3.24
CA THR A 99 -3.30 -6.70 2.62
C THR A 99 -2.41 -7.94 2.79
N GLU A 100 -1.11 -7.83 2.55
CA GLU A 100 -0.14 -8.92 2.76
C GLU A 100 -0.06 -9.35 4.23
N LEU A 101 -0.04 -8.38 5.15
CA LEU A 101 -0.06 -8.63 6.59
C LEU A 101 -1.28 -9.45 7.01
N ALA A 102 -2.44 -9.25 6.38
CA ALA A 102 -3.73 -9.80 6.78
C ALA A 102 -4.01 -9.58 8.30
N PRO A 103 -4.18 -8.33 8.74
CA PRO A 103 -4.25 -7.98 10.16
C PRO A 103 -5.44 -8.64 10.87
N THR A 104 -5.28 -8.90 12.16
CA THR A 104 -6.36 -9.38 13.05
C THR A 104 -7.03 -8.25 13.82
N ALA A 105 -6.38 -7.09 13.90
CA ALA A 105 -6.90 -5.90 14.57
C ALA A 105 -6.34 -4.61 13.98
N LEU A 106 -7.06 -3.52 14.20
CA LEU A 106 -6.56 -2.16 14.12
C LEU A 106 -6.32 -1.66 15.54
N VAL A 107 -5.13 -1.12 15.78
CA VAL A 107 -4.73 -0.58 17.09
C VAL A 107 -4.38 0.88 16.95
N THR A 108 -4.91 1.71 17.84
CA THR A 108 -4.55 3.13 17.93
C THR A 108 -3.80 3.38 19.22
N PHE A 109 -2.60 3.93 19.08
CA PHE A 109 -1.77 4.35 20.21
C PHE A 109 -1.80 5.86 20.31
N THR A 110 -2.16 6.37 21.48
CA THR A 110 -2.21 7.80 21.77
C THR A 110 -1.32 8.12 22.97
N THR A 111 -0.95 9.38 23.08
CA THR A 111 -0.18 9.91 24.21
C THR A 111 -0.97 11.04 24.87
N ARG A 112 -0.80 11.22 26.16
CA ARG A 112 -1.43 12.33 26.91
C ARG A 112 -0.71 13.63 26.65
N GLU A 113 0.61 13.61 26.66
CA GLU A 113 1.43 14.74 26.36
C GLU A 113 1.55 14.96 24.85
N THR A 114 1.77 16.21 24.44
CA THR A 114 2.10 16.53 23.05
C THR A 114 3.35 15.75 22.63
N MET A 115 3.22 14.97 21.57
CA MET A 115 4.25 14.06 21.11
C MET A 115 4.62 14.38 19.67
N PRO A 116 5.77 15.01 19.41
CA PRO A 116 6.33 15.18 18.07
C PRO A 116 6.64 13.84 17.42
N LEU A 117 6.64 13.81 16.09
CA LEU A 117 6.80 12.56 15.34
C LEU A 117 8.08 11.80 15.67
N ASP A 118 9.21 12.49 15.83
CA ASP A 118 10.48 11.84 16.11
C ASP A 118 10.51 11.18 17.50
N ASP A 119 9.87 11.82 18.47
CA ASP A 119 9.75 11.26 19.80
C ASP A 119 8.75 10.10 19.83
N LEU A 120 7.62 10.22 19.13
CA LEU A 120 6.68 9.11 18.96
C LEU A 120 7.37 7.89 18.33
N LEU A 121 8.28 8.11 17.38
CA LEU A 121 9.02 7.01 16.76
C LEU A 121 10.01 6.33 17.71
N LYS A 122 10.66 7.09 18.58
CA LYS A 122 11.55 6.53 19.64
C LYS A 122 10.72 5.68 20.61
N VAL A 123 9.57 6.20 21.05
CA VAL A 123 8.64 5.45 21.91
C VAL A 123 8.14 4.19 21.22
N TRP A 124 7.75 4.28 19.95
CA TRP A 124 7.34 3.14 19.15
C TRP A 124 8.42 2.06 19.02
N GLN A 125 9.67 2.46 18.75
CA GLN A 125 10.80 1.54 18.69
C GLN A 125 11.01 0.84 20.04
N ARG A 126 10.91 1.59 21.16
CA ARG A 126 11.00 1.03 22.50
C ARG A 126 9.89 0.04 22.80
N PHE A 127 8.64 0.38 22.44
CA PHE A 127 7.51 -0.53 22.54
C PHE A 127 7.74 -1.83 21.78
N CYS A 128 8.16 -1.74 20.52
CA CYS A 128 8.49 -2.93 19.70
C CYS A 128 9.64 -3.78 20.32
N ALA A 129 10.61 -3.14 20.96
CA ALA A 129 11.68 -3.84 21.63
C ALA A 129 11.17 -4.61 22.86
N LEU A 130 10.32 -3.98 23.68
CA LEU A 130 9.70 -4.60 24.85
C LEU A 130 8.82 -5.80 24.46
N MET A 131 8.02 -5.68 23.39
CA MET A 131 7.22 -6.78 22.87
C MET A 131 8.09 -7.97 22.47
N ARG A 132 9.18 -7.73 21.75
CA ARG A 132 10.12 -8.79 21.34
C ARG A 132 10.85 -9.43 22.53
N GLN A 133 11.29 -8.64 23.50
CA GLN A 133 11.92 -9.14 24.73
C GLN A 133 10.97 -10.03 25.54
N ALA A 134 9.68 -9.76 25.49
CA ALA A 134 8.64 -10.58 26.11
C ALA A 134 8.26 -11.82 25.27
N GLY A 135 8.96 -12.11 24.16
CA GLY A 135 8.65 -13.25 23.28
C GLY A 135 7.30 -13.12 22.57
N ILE A 136 6.76 -11.90 22.47
CA ILE A 136 5.47 -11.67 21.84
C ILE A 136 5.66 -11.47 20.35
N ASP A 137 5.04 -12.36 19.58
CA ASP A 137 5.00 -12.26 18.12
C ASP A 137 4.14 -11.08 17.69
N PHE A 138 4.72 -10.19 16.88
CA PHE A 138 4.15 -8.89 16.59
C PHE A 138 4.49 -8.43 15.16
N GLU A 139 3.57 -8.72 14.24
CA GLU A 139 3.62 -8.20 12.87
C GLU A 139 2.73 -6.98 12.73
N TYR A 140 3.20 -5.95 12.05
CA TYR A 140 2.47 -4.69 11.95
C TYR A 140 2.80 -3.85 10.72
N VAL A 141 1.86 -2.98 10.37
CA VAL A 141 2.08 -1.79 9.54
C VAL A 141 1.57 -0.59 10.31
N ALA A 142 2.47 0.32 10.68
CA ALA A 142 2.18 1.50 11.48
C ALA A 142 2.17 2.76 10.62
N VAL A 143 1.19 3.65 10.83
CA VAL A 143 1.04 4.93 10.15
C VAL A 143 0.75 6.00 11.19
N PRO A 144 1.55 7.06 11.29
CA PRO A 144 1.27 8.18 12.17
C PRO A 144 0.15 9.04 11.58
N GLU A 145 -0.65 9.61 12.45
CA GLU A 145 -1.63 10.64 12.15
C GLU A 145 -1.31 11.89 12.94
N ARG A 146 -1.32 13.04 12.27
CA ARG A 146 -1.21 14.33 12.91
C ARG A 146 -2.55 14.68 13.57
N HIS A 147 -2.50 15.12 14.82
CA HIS A 147 -3.73 15.51 15.53
C HIS A 147 -4.38 16.73 14.85
N PRO A 148 -5.70 16.73 14.63
CA PRO A 148 -6.37 17.78 13.86
C PRO A 148 -6.22 19.20 14.45
N THR A 149 -6.26 19.32 15.77
CA THR A 149 -6.20 20.60 16.48
C THR A 149 -4.81 20.95 17.02
N ASN A 150 -3.87 20.00 17.05
CA ASN A 150 -2.51 20.22 17.50
C ASN A 150 -1.50 19.63 16.50
N PRO A 151 -0.99 20.44 15.55
CA PRO A 151 -0.07 19.96 14.51
C PRO A 151 1.24 19.36 15.02
N SER A 152 1.64 19.67 16.25
CA SER A 152 2.85 19.11 16.89
C SER A 152 2.61 17.78 17.59
N HIS A 153 1.37 17.30 17.64
CA HIS A 153 0.97 16.08 18.30
C HIS A 153 0.61 14.99 17.29
N PHE A 154 1.13 13.79 17.51
CA PHE A 154 0.89 12.64 16.62
C PHE A 154 0.34 11.46 17.38
N HIS A 155 -0.59 10.75 16.72
CA HIS A 155 -1.07 9.42 17.11
C HIS A 155 -0.49 8.37 16.17
N LEU A 156 -0.56 7.10 16.56
CA LEU A 156 -0.09 6.00 15.72
C LEU A 156 -1.22 5.00 15.48
N HIS A 157 -1.58 4.82 14.21
CA HIS A 157 -2.51 3.78 13.77
C HIS A 157 -1.74 2.58 13.26
N VAL A 158 -2.07 1.41 13.77
CA VAL A 158 -1.32 0.18 13.53
C VAL A 158 -2.27 -0.92 13.06
N ALA A 159 -2.11 -1.36 11.83
CA ALA A 159 -2.65 -2.64 11.41
C ALA A 159 -1.79 -3.73 12.06
N TYR A 160 -2.40 -4.57 12.86
CA TYR A 160 -1.73 -5.54 13.71
C TYR A 160 -2.15 -6.98 13.37
N ARG A 161 -1.17 -7.88 13.32
CA ARG A 161 -1.38 -9.31 13.28
C ARG A 161 -0.68 -9.98 14.44
N GLY A 162 -1.41 -10.73 15.24
CA GLY A 162 -0.91 -11.45 16.41
C GLY A 162 -2.01 -11.78 17.42
N ARG A 163 -1.61 -12.41 18.51
CA ARG A 163 -2.54 -12.90 19.58
C ARG A 163 -2.25 -12.26 20.93
N THR A 164 -1.79 -11.02 20.95
CA THR A 164 -1.46 -10.34 22.21
C THR A 164 -2.71 -9.93 22.96
N LYS A 165 -2.71 -10.12 24.28
CA LYS A 165 -3.74 -9.57 25.16
C LYS A 165 -3.65 -8.05 25.20
N PHE A 166 -4.78 -7.37 25.24
CA PHE A 166 -4.88 -5.92 25.30
C PHE A 166 -4.07 -5.31 26.46
N ASP A 167 -4.17 -5.92 27.65
CA ASP A 167 -3.46 -5.43 28.84
C ASP A 167 -1.94 -5.46 28.67
N ASN A 168 -1.40 -6.44 27.95
CA ASN A 168 0.03 -6.48 27.64
C ASN A 168 0.45 -5.34 26.70
N MET A 169 -0.38 -5.06 25.66
CA MET A 169 -0.12 -3.94 24.78
C MET A 169 -0.11 -2.60 25.54
N ARG A 170 -1.12 -2.39 26.38
CA ARG A 170 -1.22 -1.19 27.23
C ARG A 170 -0.03 -1.08 28.15
N ARG A 171 0.30 -2.16 28.86
CA ARG A 171 1.45 -2.19 29.78
C ARG A 171 2.74 -1.79 29.10
N PHE A 172 3.06 -2.42 27.97
CA PHE A 172 4.30 -2.12 27.25
C PHE A 172 4.31 -0.72 26.62
N TRP A 173 3.13 -0.24 26.20
CA TRP A 173 3.02 1.14 25.72
C TRP A 173 3.32 2.15 26.82
N HIS A 174 2.74 1.97 28.01
CA HIS A 174 3.01 2.82 29.16
C HIS A 174 4.50 2.74 29.59
N MET A 175 5.08 1.55 29.62
CA MET A 175 6.51 1.40 29.89
C MET A 175 7.40 2.12 28.87
N ALA A 176 7.03 2.11 27.60
CA ALA A 176 7.75 2.80 26.55
C ALA A 176 7.67 4.33 26.70
N LEU A 177 6.48 4.84 27.06
CA LEU A 177 6.24 6.26 27.31
C LEU A 177 7.02 6.76 28.55
N GLU A 178 6.94 6.04 29.67
CA GLU A 178 7.61 6.42 30.91
C GLU A 178 9.15 6.33 30.82
N ALA A 179 9.70 5.42 30.02
CA ALA A 179 11.13 5.34 29.78
C ALA A 179 11.70 6.60 29.14
N ARG A 180 10.90 7.39 28.41
CA ARG A 180 11.27 8.71 27.88
C ARG A 180 11.64 9.70 28.99
N HIS A 181 10.97 9.57 30.14
CA HIS A 181 11.20 10.42 31.31
C HIS A 181 12.18 9.81 32.32
N GLY A 182 12.88 8.75 31.95
CA GLY A 182 13.79 8.04 32.85
C GLY A 182 13.07 7.23 33.94
N ARG A 183 11.76 7.10 33.87
CA ARG A 183 10.95 6.37 34.86
C ARG A 183 10.83 4.90 34.50
N ARG A 184 10.86 4.04 35.51
CA ARG A 184 10.59 2.60 35.36
C ARG A 184 9.20 2.31 35.92
N VAL A 185 8.22 2.16 35.03
CA VAL A 185 6.86 1.81 35.42
C VAL A 185 6.62 0.32 35.19
N PHE A 186 6.37 -0.41 36.25
CA PHE A 186 6.06 -1.84 36.22
C PHE A 186 4.55 -2.11 36.38
N ILE A 187 3.79 -1.09 36.79
CA ILE A 187 2.36 -1.18 37.07
C ILE A 187 1.59 -0.41 36.00
N VAL A 188 0.52 -1.01 35.50
CA VAL A 188 -0.38 -0.33 34.57
C VAL A 188 -1.18 0.72 35.36
N LEU A 189 -0.88 1.98 35.12
CA LEU A 189 -1.65 3.08 35.70
C LEU A 189 -3.06 3.08 35.08
N ARG A 190 -4.07 3.09 35.94
CA ARG A 190 -5.47 3.23 35.56
C ARG A 190 -5.96 4.61 35.97
N GLY A 191 -6.78 5.23 35.11
CA GLY A 191 -7.39 6.51 35.42
C GLY A 191 -6.67 7.72 34.84
N VAL A 192 -6.79 8.88 35.50
CA VAL A 192 -6.38 10.21 34.99
C VAL A 192 -4.89 10.35 34.75
N GLU A 193 -4.08 9.55 35.41
CA GLU A 193 -2.60 9.62 35.34
C GLU A 193 -1.99 8.72 34.27
N SER A 194 -2.82 8.06 33.45
CA SER A 194 -2.32 7.25 32.34
C SER A 194 -1.51 8.10 31.35
N PRO A 195 -0.26 7.73 31.01
CA PRO A 195 0.59 8.49 30.11
C PRO A 195 0.11 8.44 28.65
N GLY A 196 -0.80 7.56 28.33
CA GLY A 196 -1.39 7.39 27.02
C GLY A 196 -2.44 6.29 27.00
N ASN A 197 -3.04 6.07 25.84
CA ASN A 197 -4.04 5.03 25.68
C ASN A 197 -3.73 4.11 24.49
N VAL A 198 -4.29 2.90 24.57
CA VAL A 198 -4.27 1.91 23.49
C VAL A 198 -5.71 1.49 23.21
N ASP A 199 -6.21 1.74 22.02
CA ASP A 199 -7.51 1.25 21.57
C ASP A 199 -7.31 0.10 20.58
N VAL A 200 -8.00 -1.02 20.79
CA VAL A 200 -7.86 -2.23 19.97
C VAL A 200 -9.21 -2.60 19.37
N GLN A 201 -9.34 -2.41 18.08
CA GLN A 201 -10.51 -2.80 17.31
C GLN A 201 -10.24 -4.12 16.59
N ARG A 202 -10.71 -5.23 17.17
CA ARG A 202 -10.58 -6.56 16.57
C ARG A 202 -11.52 -6.75 15.40
N ILE A 203 -11.06 -7.51 14.41
CA ILE A 203 -11.89 -7.91 13.28
C ILE A 203 -12.92 -8.92 13.76
N LYS A 204 -14.21 -8.53 13.73
CA LYS A 204 -15.36 -9.39 14.05
C LYS A 204 -16.07 -9.94 12.82
N SER A 205 -15.52 -9.72 11.62
CA SER A 205 -16.20 -10.07 10.37
C SER A 205 -16.11 -11.57 10.08
N ARG A 206 -17.24 -12.17 9.69
CA ARG A 206 -17.27 -13.53 9.12
C ARG A 206 -16.52 -13.64 7.79
N CYS A 207 -16.38 -12.52 7.05
CA CYS A 207 -15.58 -12.41 5.84
C CYS A 207 -14.25 -11.71 6.16
N ALA A 208 -13.22 -12.49 6.45
CA ALA A 208 -11.88 -11.99 6.79
C ALA A 208 -11.31 -11.06 5.70
N ILE A 209 -11.55 -11.36 4.42
CA ILE A 209 -11.04 -10.60 3.28
C ILE A 209 -11.64 -9.19 3.23
N SER A 210 -12.95 -9.07 3.43
CA SER A 210 -13.62 -7.76 3.48
C SER A 210 -13.09 -6.90 4.64
N ALA A 211 -12.83 -7.53 5.78
CA ALA A 211 -12.29 -6.87 6.95
C ALA A 211 -10.84 -6.39 6.75
N ILE A 212 -9.97 -7.22 6.17
CA ILE A 212 -8.59 -6.85 5.82
C ILE A 212 -8.58 -5.61 4.92
N ARG A 213 -9.43 -5.61 3.88
CA ARG A 213 -9.54 -4.48 2.97
C ARG A 213 -10.09 -3.22 3.62
N LYS A 214 -11.04 -3.37 4.53
CA LYS A 214 -11.58 -2.25 5.31
C LYS A 214 -10.47 -1.61 6.13
N ILE A 215 -9.66 -2.39 6.84
CA ILE A 215 -8.49 -1.88 7.58
C ILE A 215 -7.47 -1.24 6.64
N ALA A 216 -7.10 -1.92 5.55
CA ALA A 216 -6.13 -1.41 4.60
C ALA A 216 -6.54 -0.04 4.01
N ARG A 217 -7.84 0.11 3.71
CA ARG A 217 -8.41 1.37 3.22
C ARG A 217 -8.47 2.43 4.31
N TYR A 218 -8.85 2.05 5.52
CA TYR A 218 -8.95 2.94 6.67
C TYR A 218 -7.57 3.52 7.03
N ILE A 219 -6.58 2.68 7.23
CA ILE A 219 -5.24 3.13 7.64
C ILE A 219 -4.53 3.98 6.56
N SER A 220 -4.79 3.70 5.28
CA SER A 220 -4.23 4.48 4.18
C SER A 220 -4.76 5.92 4.10
N LYS A 221 -5.89 6.24 4.76
CA LYS A 221 -6.41 7.63 4.83
C LYS A 221 -5.44 8.56 5.54
N TYR A 222 -4.72 8.06 6.53
CA TYR A 222 -3.79 8.84 7.35
C TYR A 222 -2.51 9.26 6.63
N ILE A 223 -2.29 8.74 5.42
CA ILE A 223 -1.25 9.29 4.52
C ILE A 223 -1.77 10.59 3.89
N THR A 224 -1.58 11.70 4.55
CA THR A 224 -2.01 13.03 4.10
C THR A 224 -0.95 13.73 3.24
N LYS A 225 -1.32 14.81 2.56
CA LYS A 225 -0.38 15.63 1.78
C LYS A 225 0.67 16.29 2.70
N ASP A 226 0.25 16.77 3.86
CA ASP A 226 1.11 17.48 4.82
C ASP A 226 2.24 16.58 5.34
N MET A 227 1.97 15.30 5.54
CA MET A 227 2.99 14.32 5.92
C MET A 227 3.98 14.03 4.78
N ILE A 228 3.65 14.39 3.55
CA ILE A 228 4.44 14.13 2.36
C ILE A 228 5.32 15.32 1.99
N SER A 229 5.00 16.52 2.47
CA SER A 229 5.77 17.73 2.23
C SER A 229 7.20 17.64 2.81
N GLU A 230 7.37 16.91 3.91
CA GLU A 230 8.69 16.71 4.51
C GLU A 230 9.55 15.81 3.62
N PHE A 231 10.73 16.34 3.25
CA PHE A 231 11.65 15.65 2.34
C PHE A 231 12.28 14.40 3.01
N ASN A 232 12.39 13.30 2.26
CA ASN A 232 13.02 12.02 2.66
C ASN A 232 12.49 11.34 3.93
N ARG A 233 11.37 11.75 4.50
CA ARG A 233 10.82 11.15 5.70
C ARG A 233 9.96 9.94 5.38
N LYS A 234 10.18 8.81 6.09
CA LYS A 234 9.29 7.65 6.03
C LYS A 234 7.92 8.04 6.57
N ARG A 235 6.87 7.57 5.91
CA ARG A 235 5.47 7.90 6.23
C ARG A 235 4.71 6.74 6.84
N TYR A 236 5.31 5.57 6.85
CA TYR A 236 4.78 4.37 7.47
C TYR A 236 5.92 3.38 7.76
N TRP A 237 5.70 2.53 8.72
CA TRP A 237 6.69 1.58 9.24
C TRP A 237 6.09 0.18 9.25
N PRO A 238 6.40 -0.68 8.28
CA PRO A 238 6.11 -2.10 8.36
C PRO A 238 7.12 -2.80 9.28
N SER A 239 6.67 -3.85 9.97
CA SER A 239 7.57 -4.79 10.65
C SER A 239 8.44 -5.53 9.63
N LYS A 240 9.59 -6.03 10.09
CA LYS A 240 10.45 -6.87 9.25
C LYS A 240 9.71 -8.15 8.86
N GLY A 241 9.96 -8.66 7.65
CA GLY A 241 9.36 -9.90 7.16
C GLY A 241 8.11 -9.74 6.31
N ILE A 242 7.50 -8.56 6.25
CA ILE A 242 6.40 -8.31 5.31
C ILE A 242 6.99 -7.96 3.95
N THR A 243 6.97 -8.91 3.02
CA THR A 243 7.50 -8.75 1.66
C THR A 243 6.38 -8.86 0.64
N LEU A 244 6.28 -7.86 -0.23
CA LEU A 244 5.32 -7.91 -1.33
C LEU A 244 5.88 -8.72 -2.49
N ILE A 245 5.10 -9.69 -2.96
CA ILE A 245 5.40 -10.43 -4.18
C ILE A 245 5.35 -9.47 -5.37
N GLU A 246 6.28 -9.61 -6.30
CA GLU A 246 6.27 -8.80 -7.50
C GLU A 246 5.01 -9.07 -8.32
N ALA A 247 4.46 -8.02 -8.92
CA ALA A 247 3.25 -8.16 -9.70
C ALA A 247 3.56 -8.66 -11.11
N GLU A 248 2.86 -9.69 -11.53
CA GLU A 248 2.83 -10.18 -12.90
C GLU A 248 2.10 -9.17 -13.78
N ARG A 249 2.52 -9.01 -15.04
CA ARG A 249 1.94 -8.05 -15.98
C ARG A 249 1.86 -8.66 -17.36
N PHE A 250 0.69 -8.48 -17.99
CA PHE A 250 0.45 -8.87 -19.37
C PHE A 250 -0.15 -7.72 -20.16
N TRP A 251 0.04 -7.80 -21.46
CA TRP A 251 -0.55 -6.90 -22.42
C TRP A 251 -1.56 -7.66 -23.25
N LEU A 252 -2.74 -7.07 -23.41
CA LEU A 252 -3.88 -7.64 -24.12
C LEU A 252 -4.31 -6.64 -25.19
N SER A 253 -4.51 -7.07 -26.43
CA SER A 253 -4.83 -6.21 -27.57
C SER A 253 -6.03 -6.74 -28.35
N GLY A 254 -6.75 -5.82 -29.00
CA GLY A 254 -7.88 -6.17 -29.87
C GLY A 254 -9.14 -6.66 -29.14
N LEU A 255 -9.25 -6.41 -27.82
CA LEU A 255 -10.32 -6.93 -26.98
C LEU A 255 -11.22 -5.82 -26.45
N THR A 256 -12.47 -6.16 -26.16
CA THR A 256 -13.32 -5.35 -25.28
C THR A 256 -12.81 -5.42 -23.83
N GLN A 257 -13.24 -4.50 -22.98
CA GLN A 257 -12.86 -4.53 -21.56
C GLN A 257 -13.24 -5.86 -20.89
N LEU A 258 -14.41 -6.40 -21.20
CA LEU A 258 -14.89 -7.66 -20.61
C LEU A 258 -14.07 -8.85 -21.07
N GLU A 259 -13.74 -8.92 -22.34
CA GLU A 259 -12.86 -9.95 -22.89
C GLU A 259 -11.46 -9.86 -22.29
N ALA A 260 -10.89 -8.66 -22.19
CA ALA A 260 -9.61 -8.44 -21.54
C ALA A 260 -9.62 -8.87 -20.06
N ILE A 261 -10.73 -8.68 -19.35
CA ILE A 261 -10.90 -9.17 -17.98
C ILE A 261 -10.89 -10.71 -17.95
N LYS A 262 -11.68 -11.34 -18.80
CA LYS A 262 -11.75 -12.81 -18.88
C LYS A 262 -10.39 -13.41 -19.21
N GLU A 263 -9.75 -12.92 -20.25
CA GLU A 263 -8.43 -13.39 -20.68
C GLU A 263 -7.38 -13.17 -19.59
N ALA A 264 -7.36 -12.02 -18.93
CA ALA A 264 -6.48 -11.79 -17.80
C ALA A 264 -6.71 -12.80 -16.67
N CYS A 265 -7.95 -13.13 -16.36
CA CYS A 265 -8.27 -14.11 -15.33
C CYS A 265 -7.84 -15.53 -15.75
N GLN A 266 -7.99 -15.91 -17.02
CA GLN A 266 -7.51 -17.18 -17.57
C GLN A 266 -5.99 -17.27 -17.51
N MET A 267 -5.28 -16.27 -18.03
CA MET A 267 -3.80 -16.24 -18.04
C MET A 267 -3.20 -16.35 -16.64
N PHE A 268 -3.90 -15.79 -15.64
CA PHE A 268 -3.46 -15.89 -14.25
C PHE A 268 -3.93 -17.16 -13.53
N GLY A 269 -4.62 -18.07 -14.22
CA GLY A 269 -5.18 -19.30 -13.64
C GLY A 269 -6.25 -19.04 -12.59
N LEU A 270 -6.98 -17.95 -12.72
CA LEU A 270 -8.04 -17.55 -11.80
C LEU A 270 -9.45 -17.72 -12.38
N TRP A 271 -9.55 -18.22 -13.58
CA TRP A 271 -10.78 -18.60 -14.24
C TRP A 271 -10.47 -19.62 -15.36
N HIS A 272 -11.40 -20.53 -15.60
CA HIS A 272 -11.33 -21.54 -16.68
C HIS A 272 -12.58 -21.44 -17.55
N GLU A 273 -12.43 -21.72 -18.82
CA GLU A 273 -13.53 -21.77 -19.75
C GLU A 273 -14.54 -22.86 -19.35
N GLY A 274 -15.83 -22.56 -19.49
CA GLY A 274 -16.90 -23.48 -19.05
C GLY A 274 -17.31 -23.35 -17.59
N VAL A 275 -16.65 -22.48 -16.82
CA VAL A 275 -17.00 -22.18 -15.43
C VAL A 275 -17.59 -20.77 -15.35
N ASP A 276 -18.63 -20.58 -14.54
CA ASP A 276 -19.20 -19.27 -14.30
C ASP A 276 -18.15 -18.33 -13.68
N PHE A 277 -17.95 -17.18 -14.30
CA PHE A 277 -17.04 -16.16 -13.80
C PHE A 277 -17.65 -15.47 -12.59
N CYS A 278 -17.30 -15.91 -11.40
CA CYS A 278 -17.84 -15.41 -10.15
C CYS A 278 -16.75 -14.74 -9.30
N PRO A 279 -16.32 -13.53 -9.64
CA PRO A 279 -15.32 -12.82 -8.84
C PRO A 279 -15.92 -12.36 -7.51
N GLN A 280 -15.15 -12.46 -6.43
CA GLN A 280 -15.57 -12.00 -5.11
C GLN A 280 -15.88 -10.49 -5.10
N LYS A 281 -15.20 -9.73 -5.95
CA LYS A 281 -15.44 -8.30 -6.14
C LYS A 281 -14.97 -7.84 -7.50
N ILE A 282 -15.85 -7.12 -8.20
CA ILE A 282 -15.49 -6.30 -9.37
C ILE A 282 -15.79 -4.84 -9.05
N TRP A 283 -14.89 -3.96 -9.46
CA TRP A 283 -15.11 -2.52 -9.47
C TRP A 283 -14.61 -1.94 -10.78
N MET A 284 -15.51 -1.35 -11.54
CA MET A 284 -15.28 -0.80 -12.88
C MET A 284 -15.81 0.64 -12.90
N PRO A 285 -14.96 1.65 -12.68
CA PRO A 285 -15.35 3.07 -12.73
C PRO A 285 -15.44 3.60 -14.17
N GLY A 286 -15.96 2.83 -15.10
CA GLY A 286 -16.04 3.11 -16.52
C GLY A 286 -15.28 2.08 -17.36
N GLU A 287 -15.23 2.31 -18.67
CA GLU A 287 -14.71 1.35 -19.66
C GLU A 287 -13.17 1.21 -19.69
N ARG A 288 -12.44 2.03 -18.93
CA ARG A 288 -10.97 2.10 -19.01
C ARG A 288 -10.25 1.41 -17.89
N PHE A 289 -10.95 0.97 -16.85
CA PHE A 289 -10.32 0.37 -15.68
C PHE A 289 -11.24 -0.66 -15.03
N ALA A 290 -10.66 -1.80 -14.67
CA ALA A 290 -11.31 -2.79 -13.82
C ALA A 290 -10.36 -3.21 -12.70
N TYR A 291 -10.94 -3.39 -11.51
CA TYR A 291 -10.28 -3.97 -10.35
C TYR A 291 -11.08 -5.17 -9.88
N ILE A 292 -10.43 -6.32 -9.81
CA ILE A 292 -11.07 -7.60 -9.57
C ILE A 292 -10.36 -8.29 -8.41
N VAL A 293 -11.13 -8.96 -7.60
CA VAL A 293 -10.64 -9.88 -6.58
C VAL A 293 -11.28 -11.23 -6.79
N VAL A 294 -10.45 -12.23 -6.90
CA VAL A 294 -10.88 -13.62 -7.03
C VAL A 294 -10.48 -14.37 -5.76
N ASP A 295 -11.41 -15.09 -5.16
CA ASP A 295 -11.10 -16.02 -4.08
C ASP A 295 -10.68 -17.36 -4.69
N PRO A 296 -9.41 -17.77 -4.54
CA PRO A 296 -8.94 -19.04 -5.10
C PRO A 296 -9.68 -20.27 -4.55
N SER A 297 -10.28 -20.15 -3.36
CA SER A 297 -11.06 -21.25 -2.77
C SER A 297 -12.39 -21.51 -3.46
N LEU A 298 -12.85 -20.54 -4.26
CA LEU A 298 -14.07 -20.64 -5.06
C LEU A 298 -13.78 -21.14 -6.49
N LEU A 299 -12.52 -21.33 -6.85
CA LEU A 299 -12.17 -21.92 -8.14
C LEU A 299 -12.30 -23.45 -8.06
N PRO A 300 -12.87 -24.08 -9.09
CA PRO A 300 -12.79 -25.53 -9.19
C PRO A 300 -11.32 -25.97 -9.20
N PRO A 301 -11.00 -27.19 -8.70
CA PRO A 301 -9.65 -27.70 -8.81
C PRO A 301 -9.22 -27.68 -10.28
N ALA A 302 -7.96 -27.29 -10.53
CA ALA A 302 -7.43 -27.28 -11.88
C ALA A 302 -7.68 -28.65 -12.52
N PRO A 303 -8.17 -28.71 -13.76
CA PRO A 303 -8.26 -29.99 -14.46
C PRO A 303 -6.84 -30.57 -14.57
N PHE A 304 -6.68 -31.81 -14.10
CA PHE A 304 -5.43 -32.57 -14.15
C PHE A 304 -5.00 -32.85 -15.58
#